data_53e2243d00cf8c004dcd1f588dd85869
#
_entry.id   53e2243d00cf8c004dcd1f588dd85869
#
_cell.length_a   1.000
_cell.length_b   1.000
_cell.length_c   1.000
_cell.angle_alpha   90.00
_cell.angle_beta   90.00
_cell.angle_gamma   90.00
#
_symmetry.space_group_name_H-M   'P 1'
#
loop_
_entity.id
_entity.type
_entity.pdbx_description
1 polymer ?
#
loop_
_entity_poly.entity_id
_entity_poly.type
_entity_poly.pdbx_seq_one_letter_code
_entity_poly.pdbx_strand_id
1 'polypeptide(L)'
;MTHRYVLPWILNGVPLGDHVLEIGAGYGAATGELLKRVSQVTSLEYDSRLLQRLRATHSHSRIVSLRGDATSMPFADGSFSSVVAILVLHHLKSRELQDRAIAEIYRVLRPGGCFLAMEISDGWLNRAMHYKSTFLPVNPASAFARLNCAGFGKVSVDFRRGSFRLRARKTGEEPAHGRARAASSATA
;
A
#
# COMPACT_ATOMS: atom_id res chain seq x y z
N MET A 1 4.27 18.64 -10.43
CA MET A 1 5.59 18.77 -9.76
C MET A 1 5.81 17.80 -8.59
N THR A 2 4.79 17.35 -7.89
CA THR A 2 4.87 16.58 -6.65
C THR A 2 5.44 15.16 -6.83
N HIS A 3 5.15 14.48 -7.94
CA HIS A 3 5.51 13.07 -8.13
C HIS A 3 7.01 12.81 -8.25
N ARG A 4 7.77 13.71 -8.89
CA ARG A 4 9.21 13.51 -9.14
C ARG A 4 10.06 13.46 -7.87
N TYR A 5 9.65 14.13 -6.79
CA TYR A 5 10.39 14.19 -5.53
C TYR A 5 9.74 13.38 -4.40
N VAL A 6 8.44 13.14 -4.50
CA VAL A 6 7.67 12.46 -3.46
C VAL A 6 7.74 10.95 -3.62
N LEU A 7 7.59 10.42 -4.85
CA LEU A 7 7.66 8.98 -5.10
C LEU A 7 9.00 8.35 -4.71
N PRO A 8 10.17 8.91 -5.05
CA PRO A 8 11.44 8.38 -4.57
C PRO A 8 11.51 8.31 -3.04
N TRP A 9 10.99 9.33 -2.33
CA TRP A 9 10.95 9.30 -0.87
C TRP A 9 10.01 8.24 -0.34
N ILE A 10 8.82 8.09 -0.92
CA ILE A 10 7.84 7.08 -0.50
C ILE A 10 8.43 5.68 -0.64
N LEU A 11 9.04 5.39 -1.79
CA LEU A 11 9.53 4.07 -2.16
C LEU A 11 10.93 3.76 -1.63
N ASN A 12 11.63 4.75 -1.04
CA ASN A 12 13.01 4.59 -0.58
C ASN A 12 13.11 3.59 0.57
N GLY A 13 14.02 2.63 0.43
CA GLY A 13 14.28 1.61 1.45
C GLY A 13 13.14 0.60 1.66
N VAL A 14 12.18 0.52 0.71
CA VAL A 14 11.07 -0.44 0.80
C VAL A 14 11.32 -1.60 -0.16
N PRO A 15 11.50 -2.83 0.32
CA PRO A 15 11.58 -4.00 -0.53
C PRO A 15 10.17 -4.36 -1.01
N LEU A 16 9.87 -4.01 -2.27
CA LEU A 16 8.53 -4.21 -2.85
C LEU A 16 8.27 -5.65 -3.30
N GLY A 17 9.33 -6.44 -3.52
CA GLY A 17 9.23 -7.80 -4.05
C GLY A 17 8.94 -7.82 -5.54
N ASP A 18 8.21 -8.82 -6.00
CA ASP A 18 7.98 -9.14 -7.41
C ASP A 18 6.64 -8.63 -7.98
N HIS A 19 5.58 -8.66 -7.16
CA HIS A 19 4.21 -8.34 -7.57
C HIS A 19 3.56 -7.34 -6.63
N VAL A 20 3.35 -6.13 -7.09
CA VAL A 20 2.76 -5.03 -6.30
C VAL A 20 1.29 -4.83 -6.68
N LEU A 21 0.44 -4.70 -5.66
CA LEU A 21 -0.89 -4.12 -5.80
C LEU A 21 -0.81 -2.61 -5.55
N GLU A 22 -1.18 -1.82 -6.52
CA GLU A 22 -1.39 -0.38 -6.40
C GLU A 22 -2.89 -0.10 -6.22
N ILE A 23 -3.27 0.52 -5.10
CA ILE A 23 -4.65 0.90 -4.82
C ILE A 23 -4.82 2.39 -5.14
N GLY A 24 -5.89 2.72 -5.89
CA GLY A 24 -6.18 4.10 -6.28
C GLY A 24 -5.13 4.67 -7.22
N ALA A 25 -4.82 3.94 -8.27
CA ALA A 25 -3.77 4.31 -9.24
C ALA A 25 -4.00 5.66 -9.92
N GLY A 26 -5.26 6.13 -9.97
CA GLY A 26 -5.61 7.40 -10.58
C GLY A 26 -5.16 7.49 -12.03
N TYR A 27 -4.33 8.48 -12.33
CA TYR A 27 -3.72 8.67 -13.66
C TYR A 27 -2.44 7.86 -13.88
N GLY A 28 -2.08 6.97 -12.98
CA GLY A 28 -0.89 6.13 -13.11
C GLY A 28 0.44 6.80 -12.72
N ALA A 29 0.38 7.83 -11.90
CA ALA A 29 1.60 8.56 -11.52
C ALA A 29 2.61 7.69 -10.76
N ALA A 30 2.16 6.79 -9.89
CA ALA A 30 3.02 5.86 -9.20
C ALA A 30 3.26 4.57 -10.01
N THR A 31 2.30 4.16 -10.83
CA THR A 31 2.38 2.96 -11.67
C THR A 31 3.68 2.89 -12.48
N GLY A 32 4.05 3.99 -13.15
CA GLY A 32 5.27 4.06 -13.95
C GLY A 32 6.55 3.90 -13.11
N GLU A 33 6.58 4.41 -11.88
CA GLU A 33 7.71 4.23 -10.97
C GLU A 33 7.77 2.82 -10.36
N LEU A 34 6.62 2.22 -10.10
CA LEU A 34 6.52 0.84 -9.62
C LEU A 34 7.02 -0.14 -10.68
N LEU A 35 6.64 0.04 -11.95
CA LEU A 35 7.09 -0.79 -13.08
C LEU A 35 8.60 -0.78 -13.31
N LYS A 36 9.32 0.23 -12.85
CA LYS A 36 10.79 0.28 -12.88
C LYS A 36 11.45 -0.58 -11.80
N ARG A 37 10.69 -0.99 -10.77
CA ARG A 37 11.22 -1.60 -9.55
C ARG A 37 10.77 -3.03 -9.34
N VAL A 38 9.66 -3.44 -9.98
CA VAL A 38 9.05 -4.76 -9.78
C VAL A 38 8.71 -5.42 -11.11
N SER A 39 8.53 -6.73 -11.09
CA SER A 39 8.23 -7.52 -12.28
C SER A 39 6.80 -7.33 -12.76
N GLN A 40 5.84 -7.13 -11.82
CA GLN A 40 4.42 -7.02 -12.13
C GLN A 40 3.73 -6.00 -11.22
N VAL A 41 2.81 -5.23 -11.80
CA VAL A 41 1.92 -4.30 -11.08
C VAL A 41 0.48 -4.65 -11.41
N THR A 42 -0.33 -4.80 -10.36
CA THR A 42 -1.80 -4.82 -10.48
C THR A 42 -2.31 -3.51 -9.91
N SER A 43 -3.05 -2.74 -10.72
CA SER A 43 -3.64 -1.46 -10.28
C SER A 43 -5.13 -1.63 -10.09
N LEU A 44 -5.63 -1.34 -8.90
CA LEU A 44 -7.04 -1.32 -8.53
C LEU A 44 -7.53 0.13 -8.46
N GLU A 45 -8.51 0.48 -9.30
CA GLU A 45 -9.06 1.83 -9.37
C GLU A 45 -10.60 1.77 -9.28
N TYR A 46 -11.17 2.63 -8.43
CA TYR A 46 -12.62 2.70 -8.23
C TYR A 46 -13.34 3.47 -9.34
N ASP A 47 -12.74 4.60 -9.76
CA ASP A 47 -13.32 5.46 -10.80
C ASP A 47 -13.03 4.90 -12.19
N SER A 48 -14.10 4.60 -12.93
CA SER A 48 -14.00 4.02 -14.27
C SER A 48 -13.34 4.96 -15.29
N ARG A 49 -13.43 6.28 -15.12
CA ARG A 49 -12.82 7.26 -16.02
C ARG A 49 -11.31 7.33 -15.80
N LEU A 50 -10.89 7.30 -14.52
CA LEU A 50 -9.46 7.23 -14.17
C LEU A 50 -8.84 5.91 -14.65
N LEU A 51 -9.54 4.79 -14.45
CA LEU A 51 -9.11 3.48 -14.93
C LEU A 51 -8.94 3.46 -16.46
N GLN A 52 -9.87 4.06 -17.21
CA GLN A 52 -9.75 4.14 -18.67
C GLN A 52 -8.51 4.94 -19.10
N ARG A 53 -8.23 6.05 -18.43
CA ARG A 53 -7.01 6.84 -18.68
C ARG A 53 -5.75 6.10 -18.30
N LEU A 54 -5.75 5.41 -17.16
CA LEU A 54 -4.64 4.57 -16.73
C LEU A 54 -4.30 3.53 -17.80
N ARG A 55 -5.30 2.82 -18.33
CA ARG A 55 -5.13 1.83 -19.41
C ARG A 55 -4.59 2.44 -20.70
N ALA A 56 -5.01 3.65 -21.03
CA ALA A 56 -4.54 4.36 -22.23
C ALA A 56 -3.07 4.80 -22.09
N THR A 57 -2.62 5.15 -20.90
CA THR A 57 -1.27 5.67 -20.66
C THR A 57 -0.26 4.57 -20.27
N HIS A 58 -0.73 3.46 -19.73
CA HIS A 58 0.11 2.36 -19.24
C HIS A 58 -0.31 1.02 -19.86
N SER A 59 -0.23 0.94 -21.19
CA SER A 59 -0.45 -0.32 -21.92
C SER A 59 0.86 -1.12 -21.98
N HIS A 60 1.08 -1.97 -20.97
CA HIS A 60 2.29 -2.81 -20.87
C HIS A 60 1.92 -4.19 -20.35
N SER A 61 2.59 -5.25 -20.85
CA SER A 61 2.32 -6.65 -20.46
C SER A 61 2.51 -6.95 -18.96
N ARG A 62 3.29 -6.10 -18.26
CA ARG A 62 3.54 -6.24 -16.82
C ARG A 62 2.54 -5.49 -15.92
N ILE A 63 1.48 -4.89 -16.51
CA ILE A 63 0.43 -4.23 -15.75
C ILE A 63 -0.92 -4.86 -16.00
N VAL A 64 -1.65 -5.11 -14.92
CA VAL A 64 -3.07 -5.49 -14.94
C VAL A 64 -3.85 -4.39 -14.24
N SER A 65 -4.80 -3.78 -14.96
CA SER A 65 -5.61 -2.68 -14.40
C SER A 65 -7.07 -3.11 -14.27
N LEU A 66 -7.58 -3.09 -13.05
CA LEU A 66 -8.92 -3.57 -12.68
C LEU A 66 -9.74 -2.45 -12.03
N ARG A 67 -11.06 -2.48 -12.29
CA ARG A 67 -11.98 -1.68 -11.49
C ARG A 67 -12.33 -2.45 -10.21
N GLY A 68 -12.25 -1.78 -9.05
CA GLY A 68 -12.63 -2.40 -7.79
C GLY A 68 -12.62 -1.44 -6.62
N ASP A 69 -13.17 -1.93 -5.50
CA ASP A 69 -13.25 -1.23 -4.23
C ASP A 69 -12.17 -1.76 -3.29
N ALA A 70 -11.41 -0.85 -2.68
CA ALA A 70 -10.37 -1.19 -1.72
C ALA A 70 -10.92 -1.85 -0.44
N THR A 71 -12.21 -1.70 -0.16
CA THR A 71 -12.89 -2.29 1.00
C THR A 71 -13.41 -3.70 0.76
N SER A 72 -13.31 -4.21 -0.50
CA SER A 72 -13.72 -5.55 -0.91
C SER A 72 -12.98 -5.92 -2.20
N MET A 73 -11.74 -6.36 -2.07
CA MET A 73 -10.86 -6.59 -3.21
C MET A 73 -11.08 -7.95 -3.86
N PRO A 74 -11.17 -8.04 -5.20
CA PRO A 74 -11.41 -9.31 -5.93
C PRO A 74 -10.12 -10.12 -6.10
N PHE A 75 -9.34 -10.27 -5.03
CA PHE A 75 -8.08 -11.01 -5.04
C PHE A 75 -8.07 -12.08 -3.97
N ALA A 76 -7.37 -13.18 -4.21
CA ALA A 76 -7.15 -14.22 -3.23
C ALA A 76 -6.20 -13.74 -2.12
N ASP A 77 -6.25 -14.41 -0.97
CA ASP A 77 -5.33 -14.17 0.15
C ASP A 77 -3.88 -14.39 -0.30
N GLY A 78 -2.98 -13.56 0.18
CA GLY A 78 -1.56 -13.73 -0.09
C GLY A 78 -1.14 -13.58 -1.55
N SER A 79 -1.87 -12.82 -2.37
CA SER A 79 -1.58 -12.64 -3.80
C SER A 79 -0.36 -11.76 -4.07
N PHE A 80 -0.08 -10.78 -3.21
CA PHE A 80 0.87 -9.70 -3.50
C PHE A 80 2.05 -9.69 -2.54
N SER A 81 3.23 -9.38 -3.06
CA SER A 81 4.43 -9.14 -2.25
C SER A 81 4.39 -7.78 -1.54
N SER A 82 3.73 -6.79 -2.14
CA SER A 82 3.51 -5.48 -1.52
C SER A 82 2.20 -4.86 -1.97
N VAL A 83 1.65 -4.00 -1.12
CA VAL A 83 0.51 -3.13 -1.43
C VAL A 83 0.94 -1.68 -1.26
N VAL A 84 0.63 -0.84 -2.25
CA VAL A 84 0.96 0.59 -2.25
C VAL A 84 -0.34 1.39 -2.40
N ALA A 85 -0.57 2.34 -1.50
CA ALA A 85 -1.72 3.25 -1.51
C ALA A 85 -1.24 4.70 -1.32
N ILE A 86 -1.32 5.51 -2.37
CA ILE A 86 -0.83 6.89 -2.35
C ILE A 86 -2.01 7.84 -2.48
N LEU A 87 -2.32 8.57 -1.40
CA LEU A 87 -3.43 9.53 -1.32
C LEU A 87 -4.80 8.86 -1.58
N VAL A 88 -5.06 7.75 -0.92
CA VAL A 88 -6.25 6.93 -1.14
C VAL A 88 -7.16 6.84 0.06
N LEU A 89 -6.59 6.54 1.24
CA LEU A 89 -7.41 6.19 2.41
C LEU A 89 -8.29 7.36 2.87
N HIS A 90 -7.84 8.61 2.70
CA HIS A 90 -8.63 9.79 3.07
C HIS A 90 -9.87 10.01 2.17
N HIS A 91 -9.98 9.33 1.03
CA HIS A 91 -11.19 9.35 0.19
C HIS A 91 -12.26 8.37 0.66
N LEU A 92 -11.96 7.47 1.58
CA LEU A 92 -12.95 6.57 2.16
C LEU A 92 -13.84 7.34 3.16
N LYS A 93 -15.16 7.18 3.00
CA LYS A 93 -16.18 8.03 3.63
C LYS A 93 -16.32 7.85 5.14
N SER A 94 -15.78 6.79 5.72
CA SER A 94 -15.84 6.54 7.16
C SER A 94 -14.59 5.81 7.66
N ARG A 95 -14.38 5.82 8.97
CA ARG A 95 -13.28 5.08 9.60
C ARG A 95 -13.44 3.58 9.43
N GLU A 96 -14.65 3.08 9.48
CA GLU A 96 -14.99 1.67 9.28
C GLU A 96 -14.61 1.21 7.87
N LEU A 97 -14.83 2.05 6.85
CA LEU A 97 -14.38 1.76 5.48
C LEU A 97 -12.86 1.79 5.36
N GLN A 98 -12.18 2.71 6.05
CA GLN A 98 -10.73 2.71 6.11
C GLN A 98 -10.20 1.44 6.80
N ASP A 99 -10.85 0.98 7.89
CA ASP A 99 -10.45 -0.25 8.60
C ASP A 99 -10.71 -1.49 7.75
N ARG A 100 -11.81 -1.55 7.00
CA ARG A 100 -12.06 -2.62 6.02
C ARG A 100 -10.99 -2.65 4.93
N ALA A 101 -10.61 -1.50 4.39
CA ALA A 101 -9.54 -1.42 3.41
C ALA A 101 -8.20 -1.91 3.99
N ILE A 102 -7.87 -1.55 5.23
CA ILE A 102 -6.67 -2.02 5.93
C ILE A 102 -6.72 -3.55 6.12
N ALA A 103 -7.86 -4.11 6.50
CA ALA A 103 -8.06 -5.56 6.64
C ALA A 103 -7.90 -6.29 5.29
N GLU A 104 -8.46 -5.75 4.21
CA GLU A 104 -8.30 -6.29 2.86
C GLU A 104 -6.84 -6.21 2.39
N ILE A 105 -6.14 -5.11 2.65
CA ILE A 105 -4.70 -4.96 2.38
C ILE A 105 -3.92 -6.05 3.12
N TYR A 106 -4.23 -6.28 4.40
CA TYR A 106 -3.59 -7.35 5.16
C TYR A 106 -3.87 -8.73 4.56
N ARG A 107 -5.13 -9.00 4.19
CA ARG A 107 -5.55 -10.28 3.62
C ARG A 107 -4.80 -10.61 2.33
N VAL A 108 -4.74 -9.66 1.39
CA VAL A 108 -4.16 -9.90 0.06
C VAL A 108 -2.63 -9.91 0.04
N LEU A 109 -1.97 -9.42 1.10
CA LEU A 109 -0.53 -9.50 1.24
C LEU A 109 -0.06 -10.92 1.56
N ARG A 110 1.06 -11.34 0.96
CA ARG A 110 1.79 -12.55 1.35
C ARG A 110 2.33 -12.41 2.78
N PRO A 111 2.54 -13.50 3.52
CA PRO A 111 3.31 -13.47 4.75
C PRO A 111 4.64 -12.73 4.54
N GLY A 112 5.02 -11.83 5.45
CA GLY A 112 6.19 -10.97 5.32
C GLY A 112 6.07 -9.83 4.29
N GLY A 113 4.96 -9.72 3.58
CA GLY A 113 4.70 -8.68 2.59
C GLY A 113 4.60 -7.28 3.21
N CYS A 114 4.82 -6.24 2.39
CA CYS A 114 4.91 -4.87 2.83
C CYS A 114 3.67 -4.06 2.42
N PHE A 115 3.08 -3.34 3.36
CA PHE A 115 2.14 -2.25 3.10
C PHE A 115 2.86 -0.91 3.15
N LEU A 116 2.63 -0.09 2.13
CA LEU A 116 3.17 1.25 2.01
C LEU A 116 2.05 2.22 1.66
N ALA A 117 1.81 3.21 2.50
CA ALA A 117 0.90 4.29 2.18
C ALA A 117 1.55 5.65 2.35
N MET A 118 1.05 6.63 1.59
CA MET A 118 1.31 8.04 1.82
C MET A 118 -0.03 8.76 1.91
N GLU A 119 -0.17 9.58 2.94
CA GLU A 119 -1.36 10.38 3.17
C GLU A 119 -1.00 11.84 3.48
N ILE A 120 -1.94 12.74 3.30
CA ILE A 120 -1.81 14.14 3.69
C ILE A 120 -2.31 14.34 5.12
N SER A 121 -1.62 15.22 5.84
CA SER A 121 -2.04 15.61 7.18
C SER A 121 -3.34 16.41 7.16
N ASP A 122 -4.12 16.33 8.22
CA ASP A 122 -5.27 17.20 8.40
C ASP A 122 -4.83 18.67 8.45
N GLY A 123 -5.55 19.52 7.72
CA GLY A 123 -5.27 20.94 7.67
C GLY A 123 -6.31 21.69 6.85
N TRP A 124 -6.48 22.97 7.14
CA TRP A 124 -7.48 23.82 6.47
C TRP A 124 -7.31 23.87 4.94
N LEU A 125 -6.08 23.89 4.46
CA LEU A 125 -5.77 23.93 3.02
C LEU A 125 -6.20 22.61 2.34
N ASN A 126 -5.89 21.47 2.94
CA ASN A 126 -6.29 20.16 2.43
C ASN A 126 -7.81 20.00 2.45
N ARG A 127 -8.49 20.49 3.49
CA ARG A 127 -9.95 20.52 3.57
C ARG A 127 -10.54 21.41 2.47
N ALA A 128 -9.96 22.59 2.22
CA ALA A 128 -10.40 23.50 1.17
C ALA A 128 -10.23 22.88 -0.24
N MET A 129 -9.12 22.19 -0.50
CA MET A 129 -8.88 21.51 -1.78
C MET A 129 -9.87 20.36 -2.04
N HIS A 130 -10.42 19.76 -0.99
CA HIS A 130 -11.39 18.66 -1.07
C HIS A 130 -12.83 19.11 -0.87
N TYR A 131 -13.14 20.41 -0.98
CA TYR A 131 -14.47 20.99 -0.72
C TYR A 131 -15.64 20.27 -1.44
N LYS A 132 -15.39 19.71 -2.64
CA LYS A 132 -16.37 18.96 -3.44
C LYS A 132 -16.13 17.44 -3.46
N SER A 133 -15.22 16.93 -2.66
CA SER A 133 -14.90 15.50 -2.57
C SER A 133 -14.86 15.02 -1.12
N THR A 134 -14.93 13.72 -0.93
CA THR A 134 -14.77 13.15 0.41
C THR A 134 -13.33 13.37 0.88
N PHE A 135 -13.19 13.93 2.07
CA PHE A 135 -11.92 14.05 2.76
C PHE A 135 -12.09 13.68 4.23
N LEU A 136 -11.70 12.48 4.57
CA LEU A 136 -11.60 11.99 5.94
C LEU A 136 -10.13 11.71 6.24
N PRO A 137 -9.40 12.67 6.83
CA PRO A 137 -7.97 12.52 7.02
C PRO A 137 -7.65 11.33 7.92
N VAL A 138 -6.62 10.59 7.53
CA VAL A 138 -6.05 9.53 8.36
C VAL A 138 -5.21 10.19 9.45
N ASN A 139 -5.56 9.93 10.71
CA ASN A 139 -4.74 10.40 11.82
C ASN A 139 -3.53 9.47 12.00
N PRO A 140 -2.28 9.98 11.88
CA PRO A 140 -1.08 9.14 11.96
C PRO A 140 -0.95 8.37 13.28
N ALA A 141 -1.35 8.98 14.41
CA ALA A 141 -1.28 8.32 15.71
C ALA A 141 -2.26 7.15 15.82
N SER A 142 -3.48 7.30 15.30
CA SER A 142 -4.46 6.20 15.27
C SER A 142 -4.14 5.17 14.20
N ALA A 143 -3.49 5.56 13.10
CA ALA A 143 -3.11 4.65 12.03
C ALA A 143 -2.17 3.55 12.53
N PHE A 144 -1.23 3.89 13.42
CA PHE A 144 -0.35 2.90 14.06
C PHE A 144 -1.15 1.82 14.81
N ALA A 145 -2.08 2.23 15.67
CA ALA A 145 -2.91 1.30 16.44
C ALA A 145 -3.82 0.46 15.52
N ARG A 146 -4.42 1.08 14.50
CA ARG A 146 -5.32 0.40 13.55
C ARG A 146 -4.60 -0.65 12.72
N LEU A 147 -3.38 -0.35 12.25
CA LEU A 147 -2.55 -1.32 11.53
C LEU A 147 -2.17 -2.51 12.43
N ASN A 148 -1.77 -2.25 13.69
CA ASN A 148 -1.49 -3.32 14.63
C ASN A 148 -2.74 -4.19 14.93
N CYS A 149 -3.91 -3.56 15.10
CA CYS A 149 -5.18 -4.30 15.29
C CYS A 149 -5.53 -5.18 14.07
N ALA A 150 -5.15 -4.74 12.86
CA ALA A 150 -5.33 -5.55 11.66
C ALA A 150 -4.29 -6.68 11.51
N GLY A 151 -3.34 -6.81 12.42
CA GLY A 151 -2.33 -7.88 12.44
C GLY A 151 -0.96 -7.49 11.85
N PHE A 152 -0.78 -6.24 11.40
CA PHE A 152 0.51 -5.78 10.92
C PHE A 152 1.53 -5.66 12.06
N GLY A 153 2.78 -6.04 11.78
CA GLY A 153 3.94 -5.74 12.61
C GLY A 153 4.86 -4.72 11.93
N LYS A 154 5.90 -4.29 12.66
CA LYS A 154 6.93 -3.36 12.17
C LYS A 154 6.32 -2.09 11.53
N VAL A 155 5.32 -1.53 12.21
CA VAL A 155 4.65 -0.31 11.75
C VAL A 155 5.56 0.89 11.99
N SER A 156 5.75 1.74 10.99
CA SER A 156 6.44 3.03 11.11
C SER A 156 5.69 4.14 10.41
N VAL A 157 5.84 5.36 10.94
CA VAL A 157 5.26 6.58 10.41
C VAL A 157 6.38 7.60 10.24
N ASP A 158 6.59 8.07 9.01
CA ASP A 158 7.59 9.08 8.68
C ASP A 158 6.90 10.34 8.16
N PHE A 159 7.23 11.50 8.71
CA PHE A 159 6.61 12.78 8.35
C PHE A 159 7.45 13.57 7.35
N ARG A 160 6.75 14.28 6.44
CA ARG A 160 7.35 15.23 5.51
C ARG A 160 6.36 16.31 5.09
N ARG A 161 6.62 17.58 5.46
CA ARG A 161 5.89 18.79 4.97
C ARG A 161 4.41 18.57 4.64
N GLY A 162 3.57 18.40 5.68
CA GLY A 162 2.12 18.26 5.51
C GLY A 162 1.63 16.91 4.97
N SER A 163 2.52 15.93 4.88
CA SER A 163 2.22 14.54 4.52
C SER A 163 2.97 13.58 5.43
N PHE A 164 2.55 12.33 5.41
CA PHE A 164 3.25 11.26 6.13
C PHE A 164 3.20 9.97 5.33
N ARG A 165 4.20 9.13 5.56
CA ARG A 165 4.31 7.79 5.02
C ARG A 165 4.06 6.78 6.12
N LEU A 166 3.22 5.80 5.84
CA LEU A 166 3.00 4.62 6.66
C LEU A 166 3.71 3.44 6.02
N ARG A 167 4.44 2.68 6.81
CA ARG A 167 4.99 1.38 6.42
C ARG A 167 4.60 0.35 7.45
N ALA A 168 4.18 -0.82 7.00
CA ALA A 168 3.86 -1.94 7.86
C ALA A 168 4.19 -3.26 7.16
N ARG A 169 4.45 -4.31 7.92
CA ARG A 169 4.66 -5.66 7.37
C ARG A 169 3.58 -6.59 7.87
N LYS A 170 3.05 -7.41 6.98
CA LYS A 170 2.27 -8.58 7.39
C LYS A 170 3.19 -9.51 8.16
N THR A 171 2.80 -9.84 9.41
CA THR A 171 3.54 -10.82 10.19
C THR A 171 3.54 -12.14 9.42
N GLY A 172 4.73 -12.66 9.12
CA GLY A 172 4.87 -13.98 8.52
C GLY A 172 5.18 -14.98 9.61
N GLU A 173 4.70 -16.18 9.50
CA GLU A 173 5.43 -17.29 10.07
C GLU A 173 6.77 -17.33 9.34
N GLU A 174 7.90 -17.14 10.03
CA GLU A 174 9.21 -17.47 9.47
C GLU A 174 9.12 -18.93 9.01
N PRO A 175 9.45 -19.26 7.74
CA PRO A 175 9.55 -20.66 7.36
C PRO A 175 10.54 -21.30 8.34
N ALA A 176 10.13 -22.39 8.96
CA ALA A 176 10.91 -23.14 9.96
C ALA A 176 12.14 -23.82 9.33
N HIS A 177 12.98 -23.08 8.62
CA HIS A 177 14.20 -23.51 7.97
C HIS A 177 15.40 -22.83 8.62
N GLY A 178 15.74 -23.24 9.85
CA GLY A 178 16.92 -22.72 10.55
C GLY A 178 17.25 -23.34 11.90
N ARG A 179 16.52 -24.34 12.38
CA ARG A 179 16.81 -25.00 13.67
C ARG A 179 17.24 -26.47 13.55
N ALA A 180 17.97 -26.86 12.52
CA ALA A 180 18.50 -28.20 12.42
C ALA A 180 19.94 -28.19 11.88
N ARG A 181 20.91 -27.61 12.62
CA ARG A 181 22.34 -27.88 12.48
C ARG A 181 23.14 -27.27 13.63
N ALA A 182 22.83 -27.66 14.87
CA ALA A 182 23.73 -27.43 15.97
C ALA A 182 23.51 -28.48 17.11
N ALA A 183 23.47 -29.75 16.73
CA ALA A 183 23.51 -30.84 17.71
C ALA A 183 24.02 -32.10 17.01
N SER A 184 25.27 -32.08 16.56
CA SER A 184 26.02 -33.31 16.26
C SER A 184 27.51 -33.00 16.08
N SER A 185 28.20 -32.65 17.15
CA SER A 185 29.65 -32.83 17.25
C SER A 185 30.09 -32.70 18.72
N ALA A 186 29.64 -33.62 19.53
CA ALA A 186 30.27 -33.85 20.84
C ALA A 186 30.00 -35.32 21.21
N THR A 187 30.74 -36.24 20.62
CA THR A 187 31.12 -37.52 21.23
C THR A 187 31.99 -38.28 20.23
N ALA A 188 33.31 -38.20 20.39
CA ALA A 188 34.31 -39.23 20.29
C ALA A 188 35.68 -38.62 20.58
#